data_0274a4ca5fc14fb41f4e9f2493564459
#
_entry.id   0274a4ca5fc14fb41f4e9f2493564459
#
_cell.length_a   1.000
_cell.length_b   1.000
_cell.length_c   1.000
_cell.angle_alpha   90.00
_cell.angle_beta   90.00
_cell.angle_gamma   90.00
#
_symmetry.space_group_name_H-M   'P 1'
#
loop_
_entity.id
_entity.type
_entity.pdbx_description
1 polymer ?
#
loop_
_entity_poly.entity_id
_entity_poly.type
_entity_poly.pdbx_seq_one_letter_code
_entity_poly.pdbx_strand_id
1 'polypeptide(L)'
;MSIIASQIDPRSPEFQASSAQLRSVVDDLHRELARSAEGGGAKAREKHAARGKLLPRERIRALLDPGSPFLELSPLAAHGMYDNAAPAAGLITGIGRVHGLEVVVVANDATVKGGTYFPITVKKHLRAQEVALENRLPCVYLVDSGGAFLPLQDEVFPDKEHFGRIFYNQARMSALNIPQIAVVMGSCTAGGAYVPAMSDETIIVREQGTIFLGGPPLVKAATGEVVDAETLGGADVHTSISGVADHFAENDAHALSIARDIVASLNRKKDMPLALREPVEPRYPAEELYGVIPQDTRRPFDIREVIARIVDGSEFHEFKARYGKTLVTGFAHIHGYPVGIVANNGILFAESALKGAHFIELCNQRNVPLVFLQNITGFMVGKKYEQAGIAKDGAKMVTAVACSHVPKFTVVIGGSFGAGNYAMCGRAYGGRFLWMWPNARISVMGGEQAASVLATVKRDGIEAAGKTWSAEEEEAFKAPLREQYERQGHPYYASARLWDDGVIDPVDTRRVLGLAISATLNAPIEPQRYGVFRM
;
A
#
# COMPACT_ATOMS: atom_id res chain seq x y z
N MET A 1 -30.58 2.63 -9.20
CA MET A 1 -29.84 3.43 -8.19
C MET A 1 -30.25 4.87 -8.37
N SER A 2 -30.30 5.66 -7.30
CA SER A 2 -30.52 7.10 -7.39
C SER A 2 -29.19 7.82 -7.69
N ILE A 3 -29.27 8.90 -8.45
CA ILE A 3 -28.11 9.75 -8.71
C ILE A 3 -27.93 10.68 -7.52
N ILE A 4 -26.70 10.79 -7.03
CA ILE A 4 -26.34 11.79 -6.03
C ILE A 4 -26.40 13.17 -6.67
N ALA A 5 -27.23 14.07 -6.15
CA ALA A 5 -27.25 15.47 -6.56
C ALA A 5 -26.23 16.24 -5.70
N SER A 6 -25.15 16.74 -6.33
CA SER A 6 -24.15 17.55 -5.64
C SER A 6 -24.74 18.86 -5.13
N GLN A 7 -24.38 19.25 -3.92
CA GLN A 7 -24.74 20.52 -3.29
C GLN A 7 -23.60 21.54 -3.32
N ILE A 8 -22.49 21.17 -3.96
CA ILE A 8 -21.29 22.02 -4.05
C ILE A 8 -21.45 23.03 -5.19
N ASP A 9 -21.13 24.29 -4.92
CA ASP A 9 -20.89 25.31 -5.96
C ASP A 9 -19.37 25.46 -6.17
N PRO A 10 -18.81 24.92 -7.28
CA PRO A 10 -17.37 25.04 -7.56
C PRO A 10 -16.88 26.47 -7.74
N ARG A 11 -17.78 27.44 -7.91
CA ARG A 11 -17.44 28.87 -8.07
C ARG A 11 -17.43 29.63 -6.74
N SER A 12 -17.89 29.01 -5.65
CA SER A 12 -17.89 29.67 -4.35
C SER A 12 -16.46 29.96 -3.87
N PRO A 13 -16.23 31.11 -3.21
CA PRO A 13 -14.90 31.46 -2.66
C PRO A 13 -14.33 30.41 -1.71
N GLU A 14 -15.21 29.76 -0.94
CA GLU A 14 -14.83 28.72 0.01
C GLU A 14 -14.31 27.47 -0.71
N PHE A 15 -15.02 27.00 -1.74
CA PHE A 15 -14.59 25.88 -2.56
C PHE A 15 -13.25 26.18 -3.26
N GLN A 16 -13.10 27.37 -3.84
CA GLN A 16 -11.87 27.76 -4.52
C GLN A 16 -10.68 27.83 -3.57
N ALA A 17 -10.88 28.33 -2.35
CA ALA A 17 -9.84 28.38 -1.34
C ALA A 17 -9.42 26.96 -0.89
N SER A 18 -10.38 26.07 -0.64
CA SER A 18 -10.11 24.66 -0.30
C SER A 18 -9.38 23.95 -1.45
N SER A 19 -9.83 24.15 -2.68
CA SER A 19 -9.21 23.57 -3.88
C SER A 19 -7.76 24.03 -4.05
N ALA A 20 -7.49 25.32 -3.91
CA ALA A 20 -6.14 25.87 -4.02
C ALA A 20 -5.20 25.28 -2.96
N GLN A 21 -5.66 25.14 -1.71
CA GLN A 21 -4.88 24.55 -0.63
C GLN A 21 -4.56 23.08 -0.91
N LEU A 22 -5.57 22.26 -1.23
CA LEU A 22 -5.34 20.82 -1.44
C LEU A 22 -4.48 20.57 -2.69
N ARG A 23 -4.64 21.39 -3.76
CA ARG A 23 -3.75 21.34 -4.93
C ARG A 23 -2.29 21.61 -4.56
N SER A 24 -2.02 22.58 -3.68
CA SER A 24 -0.66 22.85 -3.20
C SER A 24 -0.04 21.64 -2.48
N VAL A 25 -0.84 20.91 -1.70
CA VAL A 25 -0.40 19.67 -1.02
C VAL A 25 -0.19 18.54 -2.02
N VAL A 26 -1.03 18.43 -3.05
CA VAL A 26 -0.87 17.47 -4.14
C VAL A 26 0.36 17.77 -5.00
N ASP A 27 0.63 19.03 -5.30
CA ASP A 27 1.85 19.44 -6.01
C ASP A 27 3.11 19.07 -5.23
N ASP A 28 3.06 19.17 -3.90
CA ASP A 28 4.14 18.69 -3.03
C ASP A 28 4.30 17.17 -3.13
N LEU A 29 3.20 16.42 -3.08
CA LEU A 29 3.22 14.96 -3.28
C LEU A 29 3.87 14.59 -4.62
N HIS A 30 3.50 15.26 -5.70
CA HIS A 30 4.06 14.97 -7.02
C HIS A 30 5.57 15.25 -7.07
N ARG A 31 6.06 16.31 -6.40
CA ARG A 31 7.50 16.58 -6.28
C ARG A 31 8.23 15.47 -5.51
N GLU A 32 7.68 15.02 -4.38
CA GLU A 32 8.30 13.97 -3.58
C GLU A 32 8.27 12.60 -4.30
N LEU A 33 7.20 12.29 -5.03
CA LEU A 33 7.13 11.10 -5.88
C LEU A 33 8.16 11.14 -7.01
N ALA A 34 8.30 12.28 -7.69
CA ALA A 34 9.30 12.48 -8.74
C ALA A 34 10.72 12.32 -8.18
N ARG A 35 11.00 12.91 -7.02
CA ARG A 35 12.29 12.78 -6.33
C ARG A 35 12.60 11.34 -5.93
N SER A 36 11.61 10.62 -5.41
CA SER A 36 11.75 9.20 -5.06
C SER A 36 12.04 8.34 -6.31
N ALA A 37 11.44 8.68 -7.45
CA ALA A 37 11.62 7.98 -8.71
C ALA A 37 13.01 8.16 -9.34
N GLU A 38 13.79 9.14 -8.90
CA GLU A 38 15.20 9.34 -9.34
C GLU A 38 16.15 8.27 -8.81
N GLY A 39 15.73 7.49 -7.80
CA GLY A 39 16.54 6.43 -7.20
C GLY A 39 17.85 6.97 -6.63
N GLY A 40 18.98 6.39 -7.02
CA GLY A 40 20.32 6.78 -6.56
C GLY A 40 20.87 8.11 -7.11
N GLY A 41 20.05 8.86 -7.85
CA GLY A 41 20.39 10.15 -8.44
C GLY A 41 21.19 10.04 -9.75
N ALA A 42 21.44 11.19 -10.40
CA ALA A 42 21.98 11.25 -11.77
C ALA A 42 23.27 10.45 -11.95
N LYS A 43 24.28 10.66 -11.11
CA LYS A 43 25.58 9.99 -11.20
C LYS A 43 25.49 8.46 -11.11
N ALA A 44 24.64 7.94 -10.21
CA ALA A 44 24.47 6.50 -10.07
C ALA A 44 23.71 5.90 -11.26
N ARG A 45 22.72 6.61 -11.79
CA ARG A 45 21.98 6.23 -13.00
C ARG A 45 22.86 6.21 -14.23
N GLU A 46 23.69 7.24 -14.45
CA GLU A 46 24.69 7.29 -15.53
C GLU A 46 25.66 6.11 -15.47
N LYS A 47 26.21 5.84 -14.28
CA LYS A 47 27.10 4.69 -14.06
C LYS A 47 26.40 3.35 -14.33
N HIS A 48 25.12 3.22 -14.01
CA HIS A 48 24.31 2.03 -14.26
C HIS A 48 24.09 1.85 -15.77
N ALA A 49 23.64 2.89 -16.48
CA ALA A 49 23.40 2.87 -17.92
C ALA A 49 24.69 2.65 -18.73
N ALA A 50 25.83 3.20 -18.29
CA ALA A 50 27.14 2.99 -18.94
C ALA A 50 27.60 1.51 -18.95
N ARG A 51 26.99 0.65 -18.14
CA ARG A 51 27.20 -0.80 -18.14
C ARG A 51 26.29 -1.55 -19.12
N GLY A 52 25.52 -0.84 -19.96
CA GLY A 52 24.56 -1.44 -20.87
C GLY A 52 23.26 -1.93 -20.21
N LYS A 53 23.00 -1.53 -18.98
CA LYS A 53 21.80 -1.93 -18.23
C LYS A 53 20.67 -0.92 -18.38
N LEU A 54 19.46 -1.40 -18.52
CA LEU A 54 18.25 -0.58 -18.39
C LEU A 54 18.06 -0.14 -16.93
N LEU A 55 17.55 1.07 -16.72
CA LEU A 55 17.12 1.51 -15.40
C LEU A 55 15.90 0.69 -14.91
N PRO A 56 15.69 0.53 -13.59
CA PRO A 56 14.62 -0.35 -13.08
C PRO A 56 13.22 -0.02 -13.63
N ARG A 57 12.89 1.26 -13.76
CA ARG A 57 11.59 1.68 -14.34
C ARG A 57 11.49 1.44 -15.85
N GLU A 58 12.61 1.44 -16.56
CA GLU A 58 12.68 1.05 -17.97
C GLU A 58 12.50 -0.45 -18.14
N ARG A 59 13.12 -1.26 -17.26
CA ARG A 59 12.90 -2.71 -17.19
C ARG A 59 11.42 -3.04 -16.98
N ILE A 60 10.75 -2.39 -16.00
CA ILE A 60 9.33 -2.58 -15.75
C ILE A 60 8.50 -2.19 -16.98
N ARG A 61 8.79 -1.04 -17.60
CA ARG A 61 8.06 -0.60 -18.79
C ARG A 61 8.21 -1.57 -19.97
N ALA A 62 9.37 -2.15 -20.16
CA ALA A 62 9.63 -3.12 -21.22
C ALA A 62 9.00 -4.50 -20.93
N LEU A 63 8.84 -4.85 -19.65
CA LEU A 63 8.17 -6.09 -19.23
C LEU A 63 6.65 -6.02 -19.45
N LEU A 64 6.04 -4.89 -19.13
CA LEU A 64 4.58 -4.74 -19.14
C LEU A 64 4.01 -4.57 -20.56
N ASP A 65 2.74 -4.85 -20.72
CA ASP A 65 2.04 -4.63 -21.98
C ASP A 65 2.02 -3.14 -22.33
N PRO A 66 2.29 -2.79 -23.59
CA PRO A 66 2.28 -1.40 -24.05
C PRO A 66 0.97 -0.69 -23.69
N GLY A 67 1.05 0.49 -23.07
CA GLY A 67 -0.10 1.28 -22.68
C GLY A 67 -0.89 0.75 -21.48
N SER A 68 -0.49 -0.38 -20.88
CA SER A 68 -1.15 -0.86 -19.67
C SER A 68 -0.69 -0.04 -18.43
N PRO A 69 -1.60 0.23 -17.48
CA PRO A 69 -1.23 0.93 -16.26
C PRO A 69 -0.37 0.06 -15.34
N PHE A 70 0.51 0.70 -14.59
CA PHE A 70 1.25 0.10 -13.48
C PHE A 70 0.76 0.68 -12.16
N LEU A 71 0.18 -0.16 -11.30
CA LEU A 71 -0.23 0.20 -9.95
C LEU A 71 1.00 0.06 -9.03
N GLU A 72 1.80 1.11 -8.94
CA GLU A 72 2.99 1.13 -8.07
C GLU A 72 2.57 1.13 -6.60
N LEU A 73 3.22 0.29 -5.80
CA LEU A 73 2.98 0.18 -4.36
C LEU A 73 4.10 0.84 -3.57
N SER A 74 3.71 1.65 -2.58
CA SER A 74 4.60 2.30 -1.61
C SER A 74 5.79 3.04 -2.24
N PRO A 75 5.56 3.96 -3.20
CA PRO A 75 6.64 4.69 -3.87
C PRO A 75 7.42 5.61 -2.91
N LEU A 76 6.85 6.01 -1.76
CA LEU A 76 7.50 6.79 -0.72
C LEU A 76 8.08 5.95 0.43
N ALA A 77 8.23 4.63 0.27
CA ALA A 77 8.86 3.79 1.27
C ALA A 77 10.26 4.30 1.63
N ALA A 78 10.59 4.33 2.93
CA ALA A 78 11.81 4.88 3.51
C ALA A 78 12.02 6.39 3.32
N HIS A 79 11.01 7.15 2.89
CA HIS A 79 11.09 8.61 2.80
C HIS A 79 11.45 9.23 4.17
N GLY A 80 12.49 10.08 4.21
CA GLY A 80 12.98 10.67 5.45
C GLY A 80 13.66 9.70 6.43
N MET A 81 13.89 8.45 6.02
CA MET A 81 14.60 7.45 6.82
C MET A 81 16.02 7.22 6.26
N TYR A 82 16.92 6.73 7.10
CA TYR A 82 18.31 6.40 6.71
C TYR A 82 19.04 7.57 6.01
N ASP A 83 18.83 8.80 6.48
CA ASP A 83 19.36 10.04 5.87
C ASP A 83 19.02 10.16 4.37
N ASN A 84 17.83 9.69 3.99
CA ASN A 84 17.36 9.59 2.60
C ASN A 84 18.26 8.73 1.68
N ALA A 85 19.04 7.82 2.23
CA ALA A 85 19.94 6.96 1.45
C ALA A 85 19.23 5.84 0.67
N ALA A 86 17.94 5.59 0.93
CA ALA A 86 17.17 4.51 0.33
C ALA A 86 15.83 4.98 -0.26
N PRO A 87 15.81 5.88 -1.27
CA PRO A 87 14.56 6.31 -1.91
C PRO A 87 13.78 5.11 -2.44
N ALA A 88 12.45 5.14 -2.31
CA ALA A 88 11.56 4.01 -2.59
C ALA A 88 11.98 2.68 -1.91
N ALA A 89 12.76 2.76 -0.83
CA ALA A 89 13.42 1.62 -0.17
C ALA A 89 14.36 0.82 -1.10
N GLY A 90 14.89 1.43 -2.18
CA GLY A 90 15.73 0.74 -3.17
C GLY A 90 15.02 -0.39 -3.94
N LEU A 91 13.68 -0.40 -3.93
CA LEU A 91 12.87 -1.46 -4.51
C LEU A 91 11.59 -0.88 -5.13
N ILE A 92 11.32 -1.18 -6.38
CA ILE A 92 10.06 -0.81 -7.04
C ILE A 92 9.14 -2.03 -7.03
N THR A 93 7.95 -1.88 -6.48
CA THR A 93 6.94 -2.93 -6.41
C THR A 93 5.62 -2.44 -6.96
N GLY A 94 4.85 -3.31 -7.59
CA GLY A 94 3.54 -2.94 -8.11
C GLY A 94 2.88 -4.06 -8.90
N ILE A 95 1.71 -3.77 -9.42
CA ILE A 95 0.93 -4.68 -10.25
C ILE A 95 0.83 -4.11 -11.66
N GLY A 96 1.16 -4.93 -12.65
CA GLY A 96 1.01 -4.58 -14.06
C GLY A 96 0.52 -5.77 -14.87
N ARG A 97 0.32 -5.58 -16.17
CA ARG A 97 -0.13 -6.65 -17.07
C ARG A 97 0.99 -7.09 -18.01
N VAL A 98 1.10 -8.41 -18.18
CA VAL A 98 1.99 -9.07 -19.13
C VAL A 98 1.14 -10.09 -19.89
N HIS A 99 1.03 -9.96 -21.20
CA HIS A 99 0.10 -10.75 -22.03
C HIS A 99 -1.34 -10.79 -21.46
N GLY A 100 -1.80 -9.66 -20.97
CA GLY A 100 -3.13 -9.52 -20.37
C GLY A 100 -3.28 -10.08 -18.95
N LEU A 101 -2.30 -10.84 -18.43
CA LEU A 101 -2.28 -11.34 -17.07
C LEU A 101 -1.75 -10.31 -16.09
N GLU A 102 -2.43 -10.12 -14.97
CA GLU A 102 -1.96 -9.28 -13.88
C GLU A 102 -0.87 -10.02 -13.09
N VAL A 103 0.27 -9.36 -12.92
CA VAL A 103 1.45 -9.90 -12.20
C VAL A 103 1.94 -8.89 -11.17
N VAL A 104 2.50 -9.38 -10.07
CA VAL A 104 3.26 -8.54 -9.14
C VAL A 104 4.70 -8.47 -9.64
N VAL A 105 5.20 -7.24 -9.80
CA VAL A 105 6.59 -6.99 -10.16
C VAL A 105 7.35 -6.52 -8.92
N VAL A 106 8.51 -7.10 -8.69
CA VAL A 106 9.46 -6.73 -7.63
C VAL A 106 10.81 -6.45 -8.30
N ALA A 107 11.19 -5.19 -8.42
CA ALA A 107 12.39 -4.77 -9.13
C ALA A 107 13.38 -4.07 -8.20
N ASN A 108 14.59 -4.61 -8.06
CA ASN A 108 15.66 -3.95 -7.32
C ASN A 108 16.14 -2.71 -8.07
N ASP A 109 16.41 -1.63 -7.34
CA ASP A 109 17.08 -0.45 -7.84
C ASP A 109 18.56 -0.48 -7.44
N ALA A 110 19.41 -1.02 -8.31
CA ALA A 110 20.86 -1.08 -8.08
C ALA A 110 21.54 0.30 -8.07
N THR A 111 20.86 1.35 -8.51
CA THR A 111 21.37 2.73 -8.36
C THR A 111 21.32 3.21 -6.91
N VAL A 112 20.46 2.59 -6.09
CA VAL A 112 20.31 2.86 -4.65
C VAL A 112 21.19 1.86 -3.87
N LYS A 113 22.36 2.30 -3.42
CA LYS A 113 23.29 1.50 -2.61
C LYS A 113 23.55 0.08 -3.17
N GLY A 114 23.63 -0.05 -4.51
CA GLY A 114 23.86 -1.34 -5.16
C GLY A 114 22.71 -2.35 -5.00
N GLY A 115 21.49 -1.89 -4.78
CA GLY A 115 20.33 -2.76 -4.56
C GLY A 115 20.34 -3.52 -3.24
N THR A 116 21.07 -3.03 -2.23
CA THR A 116 21.11 -3.66 -0.90
C THR A 116 19.81 -3.47 -0.14
N TYR A 117 19.47 -4.46 0.68
CA TYR A 117 18.23 -4.48 1.48
C TYR A 117 18.42 -3.81 2.84
N PHE A 118 17.78 -2.68 3.03
CA PHE A 118 17.53 -2.06 4.33
C PHE A 118 16.33 -2.73 5.03
N PRO A 119 16.07 -2.49 6.33
CA PRO A 119 14.90 -3.05 7.01
C PRO A 119 13.58 -2.74 6.28
N ILE A 120 13.39 -1.52 5.80
CA ILE A 120 12.19 -1.14 5.02
C ILE A 120 12.17 -1.80 3.64
N THR A 121 13.30 -2.09 3.02
CA THR A 121 13.37 -2.84 1.75
C THR A 121 12.79 -4.25 1.93
N VAL A 122 13.18 -4.93 3.01
CA VAL A 122 12.63 -6.25 3.36
C VAL A 122 11.13 -6.15 3.57
N LYS A 123 10.67 -5.21 4.38
CA LYS A 123 9.24 -5.01 4.65
C LYS A 123 8.45 -4.75 3.36
N LYS A 124 9.00 -3.98 2.42
CA LYS A 124 8.38 -3.69 1.12
C LYS A 124 8.30 -4.93 0.23
N HIS A 125 9.36 -5.74 0.19
CA HIS A 125 9.36 -7.00 -0.53
C HIS A 125 8.31 -7.97 0.03
N LEU A 126 8.28 -8.13 1.36
CA LEU A 126 7.28 -8.96 2.04
C LEU A 126 5.86 -8.47 1.75
N ARG A 127 5.63 -7.16 1.71
CA ARG A 127 4.31 -6.62 1.34
C ARG A 127 3.93 -6.95 -0.11
N ALA A 128 4.88 -6.87 -1.05
CA ALA A 128 4.62 -7.27 -2.43
C ALA A 128 4.24 -8.75 -2.54
N GLN A 129 4.94 -9.61 -1.79
CA GLN A 129 4.61 -11.05 -1.73
C GLN A 129 3.26 -11.31 -1.05
N GLU A 130 2.91 -10.57 -0.01
CA GLU A 130 1.58 -10.63 0.63
C GLU A 130 0.48 -10.27 -0.37
N VAL A 131 0.67 -9.19 -1.15
CA VAL A 131 -0.25 -8.80 -2.23
C VAL A 131 -0.38 -9.92 -3.27
N ALA A 132 0.74 -10.53 -3.68
CA ALA A 132 0.72 -11.65 -4.61
C ALA A 132 -0.02 -12.87 -4.05
N LEU A 133 0.25 -13.24 -2.81
CA LEU A 133 -0.36 -14.38 -2.14
C LEU A 133 -1.88 -14.21 -1.99
N GLU A 134 -2.31 -13.08 -1.44
CA GLU A 134 -3.72 -12.81 -1.18
C GLU A 134 -4.57 -12.68 -2.45
N ASN A 135 -3.95 -12.23 -3.54
CA ASN A 135 -4.64 -12.00 -4.81
C ASN A 135 -4.30 -13.06 -5.88
N ARG A 136 -3.53 -14.11 -5.53
CA ARG A 136 -3.13 -15.20 -6.42
C ARG A 136 -2.42 -14.71 -7.69
N LEU A 137 -1.60 -13.68 -7.59
CA LEU A 137 -0.88 -13.07 -8.71
C LEU A 137 0.50 -13.69 -8.89
N PRO A 138 0.92 -14.09 -10.10
CA PRO A 138 2.29 -14.46 -10.38
C PRO A 138 3.27 -13.35 -9.96
N CYS A 139 4.46 -13.73 -9.47
CA CYS A 139 5.52 -12.80 -9.14
C CYS A 139 6.59 -12.80 -10.22
N VAL A 140 7.03 -11.62 -10.64
CA VAL A 140 8.20 -11.42 -11.51
C VAL A 140 9.22 -10.57 -10.74
N TYR A 141 10.36 -11.21 -10.40
CA TYR A 141 11.47 -10.58 -9.68
C TYR A 141 12.54 -10.12 -10.69
N LEU A 142 12.74 -8.82 -10.81
CA LEU A 142 13.84 -8.25 -11.60
C LEU A 142 15.02 -8.00 -10.65
N VAL A 143 15.92 -8.97 -10.58
CA VAL A 143 16.94 -9.05 -9.53
C VAL A 143 18.23 -8.34 -9.93
N ASP A 144 18.64 -7.38 -9.12
CA ASP A 144 19.91 -6.66 -9.24
C ASP A 144 20.31 -6.16 -7.83
N SER A 145 20.75 -7.09 -6.96
CA SER A 145 20.87 -6.85 -5.51
C SER A 145 22.23 -7.26 -4.95
N GLY A 146 22.80 -6.38 -4.14
CA GLY A 146 24.00 -6.65 -3.33
C GLY A 146 23.74 -7.45 -2.04
N GLY A 147 22.51 -7.93 -1.79
CA GLY A 147 22.14 -8.64 -0.55
C GLY A 147 21.78 -7.70 0.61
N ALA A 148 21.96 -8.15 1.85
CA ALA A 148 21.61 -7.38 3.05
C ALA A 148 22.53 -6.17 3.25
N PHE A 149 21.97 -5.06 3.73
CA PHE A 149 22.75 -3.90 4.17
C PHE A 149 23.44 -4.21 5.50
N LEU A 150 24.71 -4.60 5.46
CA LEU A 150 25.46 -5.14 6.59
C LEU A 150 25.48 -4.26 7.85
N PRO A 151 25.53 -2.91 7.77
CA PRO A 151 25.49 -2.07 8.96
C PRO A 151 24.21 -2.19 9.80
N LEU A 152 23.11 -2.71 9.21
CA LEU A 152 21.82 -2.94 9.89
C LEU A 152 21.41 -4.42 9.80
N GLN A 153 22.37 -5.35 9.80
CA GLN A 153 22.10 -6.76 9.59
C GLN A 153 21.19 -7.38 10.66
N ASP A 154 21.24 -6.90 11.88
CA ASP A 154 20.39 -7.30 13.00
C ASP A 154 18.91 -6.94 12.81
N GLU A 155 18.61 -5.88 12.05
CA GLU A 155 17.26 -5.47 11.66
C GLU A 155 16.81 -6.05 10.31
N VAL A 156 17.66 -6.82 9.63
CA VAL A 156 17.39 -7.38 8.29
C VAL A 156 17.32 -8.91 8.30
N PHE A 157 18.14 -9.58 9.13
CA PHE A 157 18.40 -11.02 9.01
C PHE A 157 17.63 -11.92 9.99
N PRO A 158 17.69 -11.72 11.36
CA PRO A 158 17.43 -12.81 12.30
C PRO A 158 15.97 -13.06 12.66
N ASP A 159 15.06 -12.10 12.43
CA ASP A 159 13.69 -12.19 12.92
C ASP A 159 12.73 -12.82 11.88
N LYS A 160 11.51 -13.14 12.35
CA LYS A 160 10.46 -13.80 11.59
C LYS A 160 10.07 -13.09 10.30
N GLU A 161 9.92 -11.76 10.35
CA GLU A 161 9.54 -10.93 9.19
C GLU A 161 10.76 -10.22 8.58
N HIS A 162 11.92 -10.89 8.60
CA HIS A 162 13.17 -10.46 8.01
C HIS A 162 13.46 -11.21 6.69
N PHE A 163 14.70 -11.14 6.24
CA PHE A 163 15.12 -11.57 4.91
C PHE A 163 14.75 -13.02 4.59
N GLY A 164 14.88 -13.93 5.57
CA GLY A 164 14.51 -15.34 5.40
C GLY A 164 13.03 -15.56 5.10
N ARG A 165 12.16 -14.64 5.51
CA ARG A 165 10.72 -14.72 5.23
C ARG A 165 10.40 -14.59 3.74
N ILE A 166 11.22 -13.86 2.97
CA ILE A 166 11.09 -13.73 1.52
C ILE A 166 11.12 -15.12 0.86
N PHE A 167 12.11 -15.93 1.23
CA PHE A 167 12.30 -17.27 0.65
C PHE A 167 11.24 -18.26 1.10
N TYR A 168 10.87 -18.20 2.38
CA TYR A 168 9.75 -18.96 2.90
C TYR A 168 8.46 -18.68 2.10
N ASN A 169 8.18 -17.40 1.85
CA ASN A 169 7.00 -17.00 1.08
C ASN A 169 7.07 -17.48 -0.36
N GLN A 170 8.24 -17.42 -1.04
CA GLN A 170 8.40 -17.95 -2.40
C GLN A 170 8.04 -19.43 -2.46
N ALA A 171 8.62 -20.25 -1.59
CA ALA A 171 8.33 -21.68 -1.55
C ALA A 171 6.84 -21.95 -1.30
N ARG A 172 6.22 -21.21 -0.38
CA ARG A 172 4.79 -21.37 -0.04
C ARG A 172 3.87 -20.93 -1.19
N MET A 173 4.21 -19.83 -1.87
CA MET A 173 3.44 -19.36 -3.01
C MET A 173 3.53 -20.33 -4.19
N SER A 174 4.72 -20.84 -4.52
CA SER A 174 4.91 -21.87 -5.54
C SER A 174 4.07 -23.11 -5.22
N ALA A 175 4.10 -23.60 -3.97
CA ALA A 175 3.26 -24.73 -3.52
C ALA A 175 1.75 -24.46 -3.61
N LEU A 176 1.33 -23.21 -3.69
CA LEU A 176 -0.06 -22.79 -3.91
C LEU A 176 -0.38 -22.49 -5.39
N ASN A 177 0.50 -22.90 -6.31
CA ASN A 177 0.39 -22.62 -7.74
C ASN A 177 0.35 -21.12 -8.07
N ILE A 178 1.10 -20.31 -7.32
CA ILE A 178 1.35 -18.91 -7.64
C ILE A 178 2.75 -18.83 -8.24
N PRO A 179 2.89 -18.66 -9.56
CA PRO A 179 4.18 -18.73 -10.24
C PRO A 179 5.19 -17.70 -9.74
N GLN A 180 6.44 -18.13 -9.60
CA GLN A 180 7.58 -17.34 -9.17
C GLN A 180 8.61 -17.32 -10.30
N ILE A 181 8.82 -16.14 -10.92
CA ILE A 181 9.72 -15.99 -12.08
C ILE A 181 10.81 -14.99 -11.70
N ALA A 182 12.08 -15.38 -11.82
CA ALA A 182 13.20 -14.49 -11.56
C ALA A 182 13.94 -14.13 -12.85
N VAL A 183 14.33 -12.87 -12.97
CA VAL A 183 15.16 -12.34 -14.04
C VAL A 183 16.39 -11.71 -13.41
N VAL A 184 17.54 -12.38 -13.49
CA VAL A 184 18.81 -11.95 -12.89
C VAL A 184 19.52 -11.02 -13.87
N MET A 185 19.42 -9.72 -13.60
CA MET A 185 19.90 -8.63 -14.45
C MET A 185 21.10 -7.90 -13.84
N GLY A 186 21.68 -8.49 -12.81
CA GLY A 186 22.81 -7.94 -12.08
C GLY A 186 23.30 -8.88 -11.00
N SER A 187 23.97 -8.33 -10.00
CA SER A 187 24.49 -9.12 -8.88
C SER A 187 23.35 -9.77 -8.09
N CYS A 188 23.57 -11.01 -7.68
CA CYS A 188 22.69 -11.76 -6.81
C CYS A 188 23.53 -12.57 -5.82
N THR A 189 23.87 -11.93 -4.69
CA THR A 189 24.90 -12.42 -3.76
C THR A 189 24.32 -12.81 -2.41
N ALA A 190 24.93 -13.81 -1.80
CA ALA A 190 24.62 -14.32 -0.45
C ALA A 190 23.16 -14.75 -0.34
N GLY A 191 22.42 -14.29 0.68
CA GLY A 191 21.01 -14.60 0.84
C GLY A 191 20.14 -14.23 -0.39
N GLY A 192 20.51 -13.17 -1.12
CA GLY A 192 19.82 -12.77 -2.34
C GLY A 192 19.85 -13.83 -3.45
N ALA A 193 20.85 -14.72 -3.47
CA ALA A 193 20.96 -15.81 -4.43
C ALA A 193 19.78 -16.81 -4.35
N TYR A 194 19.08 -16.87 -3.23
CA TYR A 194 17.90 -17.72 -3.08
C TYR A 194 16.67 -17.18 -3.83
N VAL A 195 16.59 -15.88 -4.13
CA VAL A 195 15.45 -15.37 -4.92
C VAL A 195 15.36 -16.07 -6.28
N PRO A 196 16.40 -16.10 -7.14
CA PRO A 196 16.37 -16.89 -8.37
C PRO A 196 16.39 -18.40 -8.12
N ALA A 197 17.22 -18.90 -7.20
CA ALA A 197 17.37 -20.33 -6.97
C ALA A 197 16.10 -21.04 -6.44
N MET A 198 15.13 -20.28 -5.90
CA MET A 198 13.84 -20.79 -5.41
C MET A 198 12.65 -20.33 -6.26
N SER A 199 12.89 -19.65 -7.37
CA SER A 199 11.86 -19.35 -8.37
C SER A 199 11.53 -20.59 -9.19
N ASP A 200 10.32 -20.65 -9.75
CA ASP A 200 9.89 -21.77 -10.59
C ASP A 200 10.63 -21.77 -11.94
N GLU A 201 10.94 -20.58 -12.46
CA GLU A 201 11.79 -20.38 -13.62
C GLU A 201 12.72 -19.17 -13.43
N THR A 202 13.98 -19.31 -13.86
CA THR A 202 15.01 -18.29 -13.70
C THR A 202 15.70 -17.99 -15.02
N ILE A 203 15.77 -16.70 -15.34
CA ILE A 203 16.48 -16.13 -16.49
C ILE A 203 17.72 -15.41 -15.97
N ILE A 204 18.85 -15.53 -16.65
CA ILE A 204 20.07 -14.80 -16.30
C ILE A 204 20.67 -14.08 -17.52
N VAL A 205 21.06 -12.82 -17.31
CA VAL A 205 21.66 -11.99 -18.37
C VAL A 205 23.17 -12.19 -18.40
N ARG A 206 23.68 -12.51 -19.57
CA ARG A 206 25.11 -12.69 -19.84
C ARG A 206 25.95 -11.47 -19.42
N GLU A 207 27.12 -11.71 -18.83
CA GLU A 207 28.09 -10.68 -18.43
C GLU A 207 27.55 -9.60 -17.45
N GLN A 208 26.30 -9.73 -17.01
CA GLN A 208 25.66 -8.80 -16.06
C GLN A 208 25.10 -9.53 -14.84
N GLY A 209 24.38 -10.62 -15.08
CA GLY A 209 23.78 -11.44 -14.05
C GLY A 209 24.80 -12.38 -13.41
N THR A 210 24.83 -12.41 -12.08
CA THR A 210 25.62 -13.38 -11.33
C THR A 210 24.85 -13.92 -10.15
N ILE A 211 24.97 -15.22 -9.88
CA ILE A 211 24.33 -15.89 -8.74
C ILE A 211 25.41 -16.67 -7.98
N PHE A 212 25.65 -16.31 -6.73
CA PHE A 212 26.54 -17.09 -5.87
C PHE A 212 26.27 -16.81 -4.38
N LEU A 213 26.43 -17.84 -3.54
CA LEU A 213 26.31 -17.70 -2.08
C LEU A 213 27.50 -16.94 -1.49
N GLY A 214 28.69 -17.16 -2.04
CA GLY A 214 29.91 -16.44 -1.68
C GLY A 214 30.56 -15.85 -2.91
N GLY A 215 30.65 -14.52 -3.02
CA GLY A 215 31.31 -13.84 -4.13
C GLY A 215 32.83 -14.03 -4.16
N PRO A 216 33.52 -13.62 -5.23
CA PRO A 216 34.95 -13.83 -5.42
C PRO A 216 35.84 -13.42 -4.23
N PRO A 217 35.57 -12.29 -3.51
CA PRO A 217 36.34 -11.93 -2.33
C PRO A 217 36.21 -12.94 -1.18
N LEU A 218 35.01 -13.51 -0.98
CA LEU A 218 34.77 -14.51 0.06
C LEU A 218 35.41 -15.84 -0.30
N VAL A 219 35.31 -16.27 -1.57
CA VAL A 219 35.99 -17.49 -2.06
C VAL A 219 37.48 -17.38 -1.85
N LYS A 220 38.10 -16.26 -2.24
CA LYS A 220 39.53 -16.01 -2.00
C LYS A 220 39.93 -16.07 -0.53
N ALA A 221 39.11 -15.46 0.35
CA ALA A 221 39.38 -15.46 1.77
C ALA A 221 39.22 -16.84 2.43
N ALA A 222 38.27 -17.64 1.95
CA ALA A 222 37.93 -18.94 2.53
C ALA A 222 38.82 -20.09 2.00
N THR A 223 39.18 -20.07 0.71
CA THR A 223 39.85 -21.19 0.01
C THR A 223 41.20 -20.81 -0.57
N GLY A 224 41.52 -19.52 -0.67
CA GLY A 224 42.72 -19.03 -1.41
C GLY A 224 42.55 -18.98 -2.93
N GLU A 225 41.44 -19.48 -3.48
CA GLU A 225 41.17 -19.50 -4.90
C GLU A 225 40.91 -18.08 -5.43
N VAL A 226 41.49 -17.76 -6.58
CA VAL A 226 41.25 -16.50 -7.30
C VAL A 226 40.38 -16.79 -8.51
N VAL A 227 39.14 -16.33 -8.49
CA VAL A 227 38.14 -16.53 -9.53
C VAL A 227 37.44 -15.22 -9.81
N ASP A 228 37.08 -14.94 -11.07
CA ASP A 228 36.21 -13.81 -11.42
C ASP A 228 34.71 -14.16 -11.22
N ALA A 229 33.86 -13.15 -11.25
CA ALA A 229 32.44 -13.33 -10.99
C ALA A 229 31.72 -14.13 -12.07
N GLU A 230 32.08 -13.96 -13.34
CA GLU A 230 31.44 -14.66 -14.46
C GLU A 230 31.79 -16.15 -14.45
N THR A 231 33.07 -16.47 -14.22
CA THR A 231 33.53 -17.87 -14.09
C THR A 231 32.99 -18.55 -12.84
N LEU A 232 32.75 -17.80 -11.76
CA LEU A 232 32.21 -18.35 -10.50
C LEU A 232 30.72 -18.64 -10.59
N GLY A 233 29.93 -17.73 -11.17
CA GLY A 233 28.47 -17.84 -11.15
C GLY A 233 27.78 -16.93 -12.15
N GLY A 234 28.32 -16.82 -13.37
CA GLY A 234 27.71 -16.10 -14.48
C GLY A 234 26.71 -16.93 -15.27
N ALA A 235 26.20 -16.36 -16.35
CA ALA A 235 25.12 -16.93 -17.14
C ALA A 235 25.49 -18.28 -17.77
N ASP A 236 26.68 -18.40 -18.39
CA ASP A 236 27.09 -19.66 -19.00
C ASP A 236 27.23 -20.79 -17.99
N VAL A 237 27.77 -20.50 -16.79
CA VAL A 237 27.93 -21.48 -15.72
C VAL A 237 26.55 -21.99 -15.25
N HIS A 238 25.63 -21.09 -15.02
CA HIS A 238 24.34 -21.47 -14.41
C HIS A 238 23.34 -22.05 -15.39
N THR A 239 23.45 -21.77 -16.67
CA THR A 239 22.55 -22.34 -17.69
C THR A 239 23.11 -23.63 -18.34
N SER A 240 24.43 -23.90 -18.28
CA SER A 240 25.02 -25.06 -18.95
C SER A 240 25.69 -26.07 -18.01
N ILE A 241 26.12 -25.66 -16.79
CA ILE A 241 26.88 -26.53 -15.88
C ILE A 241 26.08 -26.83 -14.61
N SER A 242 25.65 -25.79 -13.88
CA SER A 242 25.02 -25.97 -12.56
C SER A 242 23.52 -26.16 -12.63
N GLY A 243 22.86 -25.68 -13.66
CA GLY A 243 21.39 -25.71 -13.78
C GLY A 243 20.64 -24.82 -12.77
N VAL A 244 21.31 -23.81 -12.20
CA VAL A 244 20.67 -22.85 -11.28
C VAL A 244 19.76 -21.88 -12.03
N ALA A 245 20.05 -21.60 -13.31
CA ALA A 245 19.20 -20.81 -14.18
C ALA A 245 18.75 -21.63 -15.39
N ASP A 246 17.53 -21.39 -15.85
CA ASP A 246 16.89 -22.17 -16.93
C ASP A 246 17.09 -21.51 -18.30
N HIS A 247 17.19 -20.18 -18.34
CA HIS A 247 17.23 -19.41 -19.57
C HIS A 247 18.42 -18.44 -19.61
N PHE A 248 19.16 -18.52 -20.68
CA PHE A 248 20.26 -17.61 -21.01
C PHE A 248 19.72 -16.40 -21.80
N ALA A 249 20.06 -15.19 -21.40
CA ALA A 249 19.70 -13.98 -22.12
C ALA A 249 20.94 -13.13 -22.47
N GLU A 250 20.97 -12.61 -23.70
CA GLU A 250 22.09 -11.79 -24.19
C GLU A 250 22.18 -10.40 -23.56
N ASN A 251 21.01 -9.83 -23.15
CA ASN A 251 20.90 -8.50 -22.57
C ASN A 251 19.54 -8.34 -21.85
N ASP A 252 19.33 -7.18 -21.20
CA ASP A 252 18.10 -6.86 -20.48
C ASP A 252 16.84 -7.02 -21.36
N ALA A 253 16.86 -6.53 -22.60
CA ALA A 253 15.69 -6.60 -23.48
C ALA A 253 15.34 -8.05 -23.85
N HIS A 254 16.34 -8.90 -24.14
CA HIS A 254 16.13 -10.32 -24.40
C HIS A 254 15.59 -11.05 -23.16
N ALA A 255 16.14 -10.76 -21.96
CA ALA A 255 15.67 -11.35 -20.72
C ALA A 255 14.19 -11.02 -20.42
N LEU A 256 13.80 -9.78 -20.67
CA LEU A 256 12.41 -9.35 -20.48
C LEU A 256 11.47 -9.97 -21.52
N SER A 257 11.93 -10.20 -22.76
CA SER A 257 11.17 -10.96 -23.77
C SER A 257 10.93 -12.40 -23.31
N ILE A 258 11.95 -13.09 -22.82
CA ILE A 258 11.83 -14.45 -22.28
C ILE A 258 10.85 -14.46 -21.08
N ALA A 259 10.96 -13.50 -20.18
CA ALA A 259 10.04 -13.41 -19.04
C ALA A 259 8.57 -13.22 -19.49
N ARG A 260 8.34 -12.43 -20.55
CA ARG A 260 7.01 -12.29 -21.16
C ARG A 260 6.50 -13.61 -21.74
N ASP A 261 7.36 -14.36 -22.44
CA ASP A 261 7.00 -15.66 -23.02
C ASP A 261 6.68 -16.69 -21.93
N ILE A 262 7.41 -16.70 -20.82
CA ILE A 262 7.09 -17.53 -19.65
C ILE A 262 5.70 -17.16 -19.10
N VAL A 263 5.42 -15.87 -18.90
CA VAL A 263 4.10 -15.44 -18.42
C VAL A 263 2.98 -15.85 -19.38
N ALA A 264 3.21 -15.76 -20.69
CA ALA A 264 2.25 -16.20 -21.70
C ALA A 264 1.96 -17.71 -21.63
N SER A 265 2.95 -18.51 -21.23
CA SER A 265 2.84 -19.98 -21.13
C SER A 265 2.19 -20.49 -19.84
N LEU A 266 1.89 -19.63 -18.86
CA LEU A 266 1.37 -20.03 -17.54
C LEU A 266 -0.02 -20.70 -17.58
N ASN A 267 -0.71 -20.68 -18.71
CA ASN A 267 -2.04 -21.25 -18.88
C ASN A 267 -3.03 -20.84 -17.78
N ARG A 268 -2.98 -19.55 -17.39
CA ARG A 268 -3.87 -19.00 -16.36
C ARG A 268 -5.00 -18.21 -17.00
N LYS A 269 -6.19 -18.42 -16.44
CA LYS A 269 -7.37 -17.63 -16.79
C LYS A 269 -7.94 -17.03 -15.53
N LYS A 270 -8.31 -15.76 -15.61
CA LYS A 270 -9.00 -15.05 -14.55
C LYS A 270 -10.48 -15.41 -14.60
N ASP A 271 -10.99 -15.98 -13.52
CA ASP A 271 -12.43 -16.16 -13.35
C ASP A 271 -13.04 -14.83 -12.91
N MET A 272 -14.21 -14.48 -13.50
CA MET A 272 -14.90 -13.25 -13.15
C MET A 272 -16.18 -13.59 -12.36
N PRO A 273 -16.10 -13.63 -11.01
CA PRO A 273 -17.23 -14.03 -10.18
C PRO A 273 -18.31 -12.94 -10.03
N LEU A 274 -18.06 -11.73 -10.54
CA LEU A 274 -18.95 -10.58 -10.40
C LEU A 274 -19.73 -10.30 -11.67
N ALA A 275 -20.98 -9.85 -11.51
CA ALA A 275 -21.78 -9.31 -12.61
C ALA A 275 -21.29 -7.90 -12.95
N LEU A 276 -20.50 -7.77 -14.00
CA LEU A 276 -19.98 -6.49 -14.47
C LEU A 276 -21.05 -5.70 -15.23
N ARG A 277 -20.91 -4.37 -15.19
CA ARG A 277 -21.65 -3.43 -16.06
C ARG A 277 -20.68 -2.72 -16.98
N GLU A 278 -21.22 -2.09 -18.03
CA GLU A 278 -20.43 -1.15 -18.82
C GLU A 278 -20.01 0.02 -17.94
N PRO A 279 -18.71 0.37 -17.90
CA PRO A 279 -18.23 1.51 -17.10
C PRO A 279 -18.84 2.83 -17.58
N VAL A 280 -19.26 3.65 -16.64
CA VAL A 280 -19.80 4.99 -16.91
C VAL A 280 -19.02 6.00 -16.08
N GLU A 281 -18.55 7.08 -16.72
CA GLU A 281 -17.86 8.13 -15.98
C GLU A 281 -18.80 8.82 -14.97
N PRO A 282 -18.25 9.26 -13.81
CA PRO A 282 -18.99 10.08 -12.87
C PRO A 282 -19.55 11.36 -13.54
N ARG A 283 -20.68 11.84 -13.08
CA ARG A 283 -21.28 13.09 -13.61
C ARG A 283 -20.52 14.35 -13.22
N TYR A 284 -19.73 14.28 -12.15
CA TYR A 284 -18.95 15.40 -11.62
C TYR A 284 -17.47 15.15 -11.84
N PRO A 285 -16.71 16.17 -12.27
CA PRO A 285 -15.28 16.04 -12.52
C PRO A 285 -14.50 15.59 -11.27
N ALA A 286 -13.53 14.72 -11.45
CA ALA A 286 -12.68 14.25 -10.35
C ALA A 286 -11.88 15.40 -9.69
N GLU A 287 -11.53 16.43 -10.45
CA GLU A 287 -10.80 17.61 -9.97
C GLU A 287 -11.56 18.41 -8.91
N GLU A 288 -12.89 18.28 -8.87
CA GLU A 288 -13.70 18.89 -7.81
C GLU A 288 -13.42 18.28 -6.42
N LEU A 289 -12.83 17.06 -6.35
CA LEU A 289 -12.39 16.48 -5.09
C LEU A 289 -11.44 17.38 -4.30
N TYR A 290 -10.66 18.21 -4.99
CA TYR A 290 -9.77 19.16 -4.32
C TYR A 290 -10.51 20.21 -3.49
N GLY A 291 -11.73 20.58 -3.88
CA GLY A 291 -12.54 21.58 -3.18
C GLY A 291 -13.58 20.99 -2.21
N VAL A 292 -13.81 19.66 -2.26
CA VAL A 292 -14.78 18.98 -1.37
C VAL A 292 -14.31 18.98 0.08
N ILE A 293 -13.01 18.78 0.31
CA ILE A 293 -12.44 18.72 1.65
C ILE A 293 -12.18 20.14 2.18
N PRO A 294 -12.82 20.56 3.29
CA PRO A 294 -12.60 21.89 3.85
C PRO A 294 -11.15 22.10 4.32
N GLN A 295 -10.66 23.32 4.24
CA GLN A 295 -9.35 23.72 4.79
C GLN A 295 -9.26 23.42 6.29
N ASP A 296 -10.29 23.79 7.04
CA ASP A 296 -10.39 23.46 8.46
C ASP A 296 -10.97 22.04 8.58
N THR A 297 -10.14 21.09 8.97
CA THR A 297 -10.51 19.68 9.15
C THR A 297 -11.58 19.45 10.20
N ARG A 298 -11.90 20.45 11.04
CA ARG A 298 -13.01 20.43 12.03
C ARG A 298 -14.36 20.71 11.38
N ARG A 299 -14.39 21.30 10.18
CA ARG A 299 -15.63 21.53 9.46
C ARG A 299 -16.13 20.24 8.82
N PRO A 300 -17.38 19.85 9.07
CA PRO A 300 -17.96 18.70 8.44
C PRO A 300 -18.24 18.97 6.96
N PHE A 301 -18.14 17.93 6.13
CA PHE A 301 -18.62 17.91 4.76
C PHE A 301 -19.43 16.63 4.52
N ASP A 302 -20.30 16.64 3.52
CA ASP A 302 -21.06 15.44 3.19
C ASP A 302 -20.18 14.49 2.34
N ILE A 303 -19.92 13.31 2.86
CA ILE A 303 -19.10 12.29 2.17
C ILE A 303 -19.71 11.83 0.84
N ARG A 304 -21.00 12.03 0.63
CA ARG A 304 -21.66 11.73 -0.64
C ARG A 304 -21.09 12.53 -1.81
N GLU A 305 -20.52 13.72 -1.51
CA GLU A 305 -19.82 14.53 -2.53
C GLU A 305 -18.54 13.83 -3.04
N VAL A 306 -17.82 13.12 -2.18
CA VAL A 306 -16.69 12.28 -2.60
C VAL A 306 -17.20 11.07 -3.39
N ILE A 307 -18.21 10.37 -2.88
CA ILE A 307 -18.80 9.19 -3.53
C ILE A 307 -19.26 9.54 -4.95
N ALA A 308 -19.95 10.67 -5.13
CA ALA A 308 -20.46 11.11 -6.42
C ALA A 308 -19.38 11.32 -7.49
N ARG A 309 -18.11 11.56 -7.10
CA ARG A 309 -16.98 11.80 -8.01
C ARG A 309 -16.10 10.58 -8.26
N ILE A 310 -16.45 9.44 -7.64
CA ILE A 310 -15.67 8.20 -7.81
C ILE A 310 -16.51 7.03 -8.35
N VAL A 311 -17.84 7.07 -8.21
CA VAL A 311 -18.72 5.96 -8.65
C VAL A 311 -19.29 6.21 -10.03
N ASP A 312 -19.57 5.13 -10.75
CA ASP A 312 -20.12 5.13 -12.09
C ASP A 312 -21.44 5.91 -12.14
N GLY A 313 -21.54 6.87 -13.07
CA GLY A 313 -22.71 7.72 -13.29
C GLY A 313 -23.15 8.54 -12.07
N SER A 314 -22.32 8.62 -11.03
CA SER A 314 -22.67 9.17 -9.70
C SER A 314 -23.89 8.47 -9.09
N GLU A 315 -24.12 7.21 -9.46
CA GLU A 315 -25.22 6.39 -8.99
C GLU A 315 -24.89 5.70 -7.66
N PHE A 316 -25.79 5.84 -6.70
CA PHE A 316 -25.61 5.25 -5.38
C PHE A 316 -26.93 4.73 -4.82
N HIS A 317 -26.95 3.50 -4.32
CA HIS A 317 -28.08 2.93 -3.61
C HIS A 317 -27.80 2.91 -2.11
N GLU A 318 -28.16 4.00 -1.45
CA GLU A 318 -27.87 4.18 -0.02
C GLU A 318 -28.68 3.21 0.85
N PHE A 319 -27.99 2.50 1.74
CA PHE A 319 -28.58 1.59 2.71
C PHE A 319 -28.81 2.30 4.04
N LYS A 320 -30.02 2.19 4.59
CA LYS A 320 -30.41 2.81 5.87
C LYS A 320 -30.10 4.33 5.94
N ALA A 321 -30.44 5.09 4.89
CA ALA A 321 -30.14 6.52 4.80
C ALA A 321 -30.65 7.36 5.99
N ARG A 322 -31.72 6.91 6.66
CA ARG A 322 -32.35 7.62 7.80
C ARG A 322 -31.81 7.19 9.17
N TYR A 323 -31.03 6.10 9.25
CA TYR A 323 -30.49 5.52 10.48
C TYR A 323 -28.97 5.60 10.50
N GLY A 324 -28.35 5.91 11.65
CA GLY A 324 -26.90 6.00 11.80
C GLY A 324 -26.27 6.96 10.77
N LYS A 325 -26.74 8.20 10.68
CA LYS A 325 -26.44 9.17 9.62
C LYS A 325 -24.97 9.58 9.54
N THR A 326 -24.18 9.34 10.59
CA THR A 326 -22.75 9.65 10.62
C THR A 326 -21.89 8.57 9.95
N LEU A 327 -22.52 7.51 9.44
CA LEU A 327 -21.93 6.52 8.54
C LEU A 327 -22.82 6.38 7.30
N VAL A 328 -22.29 6.62 6.14
CA VAL A 328 -22.95 6.41 4.84
C VAL A 328 -22.57 5.03 4.33
N THR A 329 -23.56 4.21 3.98
CA THR A 329 -23.35 2.87 3.42
C THR A 329 -24.26 2.68 2.22
N GLY A 330 -23.79 2.00 1.18
CA GLY A 330 -24.61 1.73 0.00
C GLY A 330 -23.86 1.01 -1.10
N PHE A 331 -24.62 0.58 -2.11
CA PHE A 331 -24.10 -0.12 -3.29
C PHE A 331 -23.90 0.86 -4.44
N ALA A 332 -22.81 0.66 -5.17
CA ALA A 332 -22.43 1.44 -6.36
C ALA A 332 -21.66 0.55 -7.35
N HIS A 333 -21.17 1.18 -8.43
CA HIS A 333 -20.19 0.56 -9.34
C HIS A 333 -18.97 1.49 -9.48
N ILE A 334 -17.80 0.89 -9.65
CA ILE A 334 -16.56 1.59 -10.01
C ILE A 334 -15.93 0.85 -11.18
N HIS A 335 -15.75 1.51 -12.31
CA HIS A 335 -15.31 0.88 -13.57
C HIS A 335 -16.11 -0.39 -13.93
N GLY A 336 -17.43 -0.36 -13.71
CA GLY A 336 -18.32 -1.48 -13.94
C GLY A 336 -18.35 -2.55 -12.84
N TYR A 337 -17.40 -2.54 -11.91
CA TYR A 337 -17.37 -3.49 -10.79
C TYR A 337 -18.38 -3.10 -9.71
N PRO A 338 -19.26 -4.02 -9.25
CA PRO A 338 -20.14 -3.75 -8.13
C PRO A 338 -19.31 -3.62 -6.84
N VAL A 339 -19.62 -2.60 -6.04
CA VAL A 339 -18.94 -2.33 -4.76
C VAL A 339 -19.95 -1.95 -3.68
N GLY A 340 -19.65 -2.32 -2.43
CA GLY A 340 -20.28 -1.78 -1.24
C GLY A 340 -19.39 -0.69 -0.65
N ILE A 341 -19.94 0.50 -0.46
CA ILE A 341 -19.21 1.64 0.11
C ILE A 341 -19.59 1.80 1.58
N VAL A 342 -18.59 1.94 2.44
CA VAL A 342 -18.71 2.30 3.86
C VAL A 342 -17.90 3.58 4.08
N ALA A 343 -18.55 4.68 4.38
CA ALA A 343 -17.93 6.00 4.38
C ALA A 343 -18.29 6.79 5.64
N ASN A 344 -17.30 7.40 6.29
CA ASN A 344 -17.53 8.24 7.45
C ASN A 344 -18.19 9.57 7.05
N ASN A 345 -19.21 9.95 7.80
CA ASN A 345 -19.90 11.24 7.70
C ASN A 345 -19.97 11.93 9.07
N GLY A 346 -18.97 11.69 9.91
CA GLY A 346 -18.86 12.19 11.27
C GLY A 346 -18.39 11.12 12.27
N ILE A 347 -18.60 11.40 13.56
CA ILE A 347 -18.23 10.52 14.68
C ILE A 347 -19.07 9.23 14.63
N LEU A 348 -18.48 8.08 14.96
CA LEU A 348 -19.21 6.82 15.06
C LEU A 348 -20.01 6.73 16.38
N PHE A 349 -21.31 6.58 16.25
CA PHE A 349 -22.23 6.23 17.32
C PHE A 349 -22.58 4.74 17.28
N ALA A 350 -23.25 4.24 18.31
CA ALA A 350 -23.70 2.85 18.38
C ALA A 350 -24.54 2.44 17.15
N GLU A 351 -25.52 3.25 16.79
CA GLU A 351 -26.38 3.02 15.62
C GLU A 351 -25.59 3.04 14.29
N SER A 352 -24.55 3.86 14.18
CA SER A 352 -23.67 3.89 13.00
C SER A 352 -22.86 2.59 12.90
N ALA A 353 -22.32 2.10 14.02
CA ALA A 353 -21.61 0.83 14.08
C ALA A 353 -22.51 -0.37 13.75
N LEU A 354 -23.72 -0.41 14.27
CA LEU A 354 -24.72 -1.45 13.96
C LEU A 354 -25.13 -1.43 12.49
N LYS A 355 -25.30 -0.25 11.89
CA LYS A 355 -25.54 -0.08 10.46
C LYS A 355 -24.37 -0.61 9.63
N GLY A 356 -23.14 -0.26 10.03
CA GLY A 356 -21.91 -0.70 9.36
C GLY A 356 -21.76 -2.23 9.39
N ALA A 357 -21.94 -2.85 10.57
CA ALA A 357 -21.87 -4.30 10.72
C ALA A 357 -22.88 -5.01 9.80
N HIS A 358 -24.15 -4.61 9.84
CA HIS A 358 -25.20 -5.19 9.00
C HIS A 358 -24.89 -5.03 7.49
N PHE A 359 -24.40 -3.85 7.07
CA PHE A 359 -24.09 -3.61 5.67
C PHE A 359 -22.89 -4.45 5.18
N ILE A 360 -21.85 -4.60 6.01
CA ILE A 360 -20.69 -5.45 5.72
C ILE A 360 -21.14 -6.91 5.53
N GLU A 361 -22.02 -7.42 6.41
CA GLU A 361 -22.59 -8.77 6.28
C GLU A 361 -23.37 -8.95 4.98
N LEU A 362 -24.18 -7.96 4.58
CA LEU A 362 -24.90 -7.99 3.30
C LEU A 362 -23.94 -8.02 2.09
N CYS A 363 -22.86 -7.26 2.13
CA CYS A 363 -21.85 -7.29 1.07
C CYS A 363 -21.17 -8.66 0.97
N ASN A 364 -20.86 -9.27 2.12
CA ASN A 364 -20.29 -10.61 2.16
C ASN A 364 -21.26 -11.67 1.63
N GLN A 365 -22.52 -11.64 2.04
CA GLN A 365 -23.55 -12.55 1.52
C GLN A 365 -23.69 -12.49 -0.01
N ARG A 366 -23.45 -11.30 -0.60
CA ARG A 366 -23.57 -11.04 -2.03
C ARG A 366 -22.25 -11.14 -2.79
N ASN A 367 -21.15 -11.48 -2.12
CA ASN A 367 -19.78 -11.46 -2.66
C ASN A 367 -19.38 -10.12 -3.29
N VAL A 368 -19.86 -9.00 -2.75
CA VAL A 368 -19.58 -7.66 -3.24
C VAL A 368 -18.36 -7.08 -2.51
N PRO A 369 -17.29 -6.69 -3.21
CA PRO A 369 -16.12 -6.02 -2.60
C PRO A 369 -16.50 -4.76 -1.84
N LEU A 370 -15.76 -4.47 -0.76
CA LEU A 370 -15.99 -3.32 0.12
C LEU A 370 -14.96 -2.22 -0.10
N VAL A 371 -15.43 -0.99 -0.22
CA VAL A 371 -14.61 0.23 -0.25
C VAL A 371 -14.90 1.05 1.00
N PHE A 372 -13.87 1.30 1.80
CA PHE A 372 -13.92 2.13 2.99
C PHE A 372 -13.34 3.52 2.68
N LEU A 373 -14.14 4.56 2.80
CA LEU A 373 -13.69 5.95 2.74
C LEU A 373 -13.58 6.48 4.16
N GLN A 374 -12.35 6.59 4.63
CA GLN A 374 -12.05 6.80 6.03
C GLN A 374 -11.77 8.28 6.32
N ASN A 375 -12.67 8.90 7.11
CA ASN A 375 -12.48 10.21 7.72
C ASN A 375 -13.08 10.15 9.12
N ILE A 376 -12.36 9.52 10.04
CA ILE A 376 -12.87 9.17 11.38
C ILE A 376 -12.06 9.84 12.48
N THR A 377 -12.76 10.52 13.38
CA THR A 377 -12.18 11.10 14.59
C THR A 377 -12.27 10.18 15.80
N GLY A 378 -13.07 9.10 15.72
CA GLY A 378 -13.24 8.11 16.78
C GLY A 378 -14.69 7.70 16.98
N PHE A 379 -14.90 6.80 17.93
CA PHE A 379 -16.23 6.54 18.51
C PHE A 379 -16.61 7.65 19.49
N MET A 380 -17.90 7.89 19.64
CA MET A 380 -18.40 8.85 20.61
C MET A 380 -18.06 8.40 22.04
N VAL A 381 -17.61 9.32 22.85
CA VAL A 381 -17.21 9.09 24.25
C VAL A 381 -18.17 9.77 25.23
N GLY A 382 -18.17 9.31 26.46
CA GLY A 382 -18.92 9.92 27.57
C GLY A 382 -19.85 8.92 28.27
N LYS A 383 -20.16 9.21 29.53
CA LYS A 383 -20.92 8.32 30.43
C LYS A 383 -22.19 7.73 29.79
N LYS A 384 -22.97 8.56 29.10
CA LYS A 384 -24.20 8.12 28.42
C LYS A 384 -23.96 7.03 27.40
N TYR A 385 -22.90 7.16 26.60
CA TYR A 385 -22.60 6.25 25.51
C TYR A 385 -21.93 4.96 26.00
N GLU A 386 -21.05 5.08 27.01
CA GLU A 386 -20.43 3.91 27.64
C GLU A 386 -21.51 3.03 28.34
N GLN A 387 -22.43 3.65 29.09
CA GLN A 387 -23.53 2.93 29.75
C GLN A 387 -24.54 2.34 28.75
N ALA A 388 -24.68 2.94 27.56
CA ALA A 388 -25.51 2.41 26.50
C ALA A 388 -24.84 1.26 25.71
N GLY A 389 -23.57 0.95 25.98
CA GLY A 389 -22.85 -0.18 25.38
C GLY A 389 -22.17 0.11 24.06
N ILE A 390 -21.68 1.35 23.86
CA ILE A 390 -20.98 1.73 22.61
C ILE A 390 -19.77 0.84 22.32
N ALA A 391 -19.05 0.36 23.34
CA ALA A 391 -17.94 -0.57 23.17
C ALA A 391 -18.41 -1.90 22.55
N LYS A 392 -19.54 -2.43 23.00
CA LYS A 392 -20.17 -3.64 22.49
C LYS A 392 -20.63 -3.46 21.03
N ASP A 393 -21.31 -2.35 20.75
CA ASP A 393 -21.84 -2.09 19.42
C ASP A 393 -20.73 -1.74 18.41
N GLY A 394 -19.72 -1.00 18.85
CA GLY A 394 -18.50 -0.76 18.07
C GLY A 394 -17.75 -2.06 17.73
N ALA A 395 -17.63 -2.96 18.71
CA ALA A 395 -17.00 -4.26 18.52
C ALA A 395 -17.72 -5.13 17.48
N LYS A 396 -19.03 -5.00 17.30
CA LYS A 396 -19.77 -5.71 16.24
C LYS A 396 -19.27 -5.28 14.84
N MET A 397 -19.10 -3.98 14.61
CA MET A 397 -18.57 -3.49 13.33
C MET A 397 -17.13 -3.93 13.12
N VAL A 398 -16.28 -3.84 14.15
CA VAL A 398 -14.88 -4.32 14.10
C VAL A 398 -14.83 -5.82 13.77
N THR A 399 -15.68 -6.62 14.39
CA THR A 399 -15.79 -8.08 14.12
C THR A 399 -16.25 -8.33 12.68
N ALA A 400 -17.25 -7.59 12.20
CA ALA A 400 -17.73 -7.72 10.83
C ALA A 400 -16.63 -7.42 9.81
N VAL A 401 -15.83 -6.37 10.03
CA VAL A 401 -14.67 -6.02 9.19
C VAL A 401 -13.62 -7.12 9.23
N ALA A 402 -13.25 -7.59 10.42
CA ALA A 402 -12.19 -8.57 10.63
C ALA A 402 -12.53 -9.93 9.99
N CYS A 403 -13.79 -10.36 10.08
CA CYS A 403 -14.28 -11.64 9.56
C CYS A 403 -14.77 -11.56 8.10
N SER A 404 -14.74 -10.40 7.48
CA SER A 404 -15.16 -10.23 6.09
C SER A 404 -14.18 -10.89 5.12
N HIS A 405 -14.66 -11.73 4.22
CA HIS A 405 -13.87 -12.47 3.22
C HIS A 405 -13.88 -11.81 1.84
N VAL A 406 -14.82 -10.91 1.56
CA VAL A 406 -14.78 -10.14 0.31
C VAL A 406 -13.55 -9.21 0.29
N PRO A 407 -12.99 -8.90 -0.89
CA PRO A 407 -11.92 -7.92 -1.00
C PRO A 407 -12.31 -6.59 -0.36
N LYS A 408 -11.42 -6.03 0.45
CA LYS A 408 -11.61 -4.76 1.17
C LYS A 408 -10.54 -3.77 0.73
N PHE A 409 -10.95 -2.56 0.43
CA PHE A 409 -10.09 -1.46 0.02
C PHE A 409 -10.34 -0.25 0.92
N THR A 410 -9.29 0.38 1.42
CA THR A 410 -9.41 1.57 2.27
C THR A 410 -8.72 2.76 1.63
N VAL A 411 -9.40 3.89 1.59
CA VAL A 411 -8.82 5.19 1.25
C VAL A 411 -9.03 6.12 2.45
N VAL A 412 -7.93 6.52 3.08
CA VAL A 412 -7.94 7.50 4.16
C VAL A 412 -7.95 8.88 3.53
N ILE A 413 -9.12 9.51 3.52
CA ILE A 413 -9.35 10.80 2.86
C ILE A 413 -9.21 12.01 3.79
N GLY A 414 -9.07 11.74 5.10
CA GLY A 414 -8.94 12.74 6.16
C GLY A 414 -8.38 12.13 7.42
N GLY A 415 -9.07 12.26 8.55
CA GLY A 415 -8.65 11.68 9.83
C GLY A 415 -8.77 10.15 9.89
N SER A 416 -7.83 9.51 10.58
CA SER A 416 -7.87 8.09 10.93
C SER A 416 -7.37 7.91 12.36
N PHE A 417 -8.30 8.03 13.34
CA PHE A 417 -7.94 8.11 14.74
C PHE A 417 -8.59 7.00 15.58
N GLY A 418 -7.78 6.45 16.50
CA GLY A 418 -8.22 5.52 17.53
C GLY A 418 -8.88 4.24 16.98
N ALA A 419 -9.80 3.67 17.77
CA ALA A 419 -10.52 2.45 17.40
C ALA A 419 -11.44 2.62 16.18
N GLY A 420 -11.75 3.85 15.78
CA GLY A 420 -12.45 4.14 14.52
C GLY A 420 -11.68 3.64 13.30
N ASN A 421 -10.33 3.69 13.34
CA ASN A 421 -9.48 3.08 12.32
C ASN A 421 -9.79 1.59 12.13
N TYR A 422 -10.01 0.86 13.21
CA TYR A 422 -10.30 -0.58 13.20
C TYR A 422 -11.65 -0.88 12.55
N ALA A 423 -12.69 -0.15 12.95
CA ALA A 423 -14.04 -0.30 12.40
C ALA A 423 -14.12 0.09 10.90
N MET A 424 -13.20 0.93 10.43
CA MET A 424 -13.12 1.39 9.04
C MET A 424 -12.03 0.67 8.23
N CYS A 425 -11.68 -0.56 8.60
CA CYS A 425 -10.71 -1.40 7.90
C CYS A 425 -9.32 -0.75 7.79
N GLY A 426 -8.73 -0.37 8.93
CA GLY A 426 -7.32 0.06 8.96
C GLY A 426 -6.35 -1.08 8.61
N ARG A 427 -5.07 -0.75 8.52
CA ARG A 427 -4.01 -1.63 8.01
C ARG A 427 -3.99 -3.04 8.62
N ALA A 428 -4.33 -3.17 9.90
CA ALA A 428 -4.31 -4.45 10.64
C ALA A 428 -5.55 -5.34 10.39
N TYR A 429 -6.55 -4.88 9.63
CA TYR A 429 -7.85 -5.56 9.51
C TYR A 429 -8.04 -6.31 8.18
N GLY A 430 -6.95 -6.76 7.57
CA GLY A 430 -6.99 -7.66 6.40
C GLY A 430 -7.57 -7.00 5.15
N GLY A 431 -7.42 -5.69 5.00
CA GLY A 431 -7.69 -5.00 3.74
C GLY A 431 -6.66 -5.40 2.67
N ARG A 432 -7.13 -5.66 1.44
CA ARG A 432 -6.24 -5.99 0.32
C ARG A 432 -5.29 -4.84 0.02
N PHE A 433 -5.81 -3.60 0.06
CA PHE A 433 -5.03 -2.38 -0.14
C PHE A 433 -5.54 -1.25 0.75
N LEU A 434 -4.63 -0.36 1.12
CA LEU A 434 -4.91 0.87 1.84
C LEU A 434 -4.09 2.01 1.25
N TRP A 435 -4.74 3.10 0.88
CA TRP A 435 -4.09 4.34 0.44
C TRP A 435 -4.48 5.51 1.32
N MET A 436 -3.66 6.54 1.30
CA MET A 436 -3.92 7.80 1.98
C MET A 436 -3.95 8.95 0.96
N TRP A 437 -4.83 9.92 1.16
CA TRP A 437 -4.72 11.22 0.51
C TRP A 437 -3.64 12.06 1.20
N PRO A 438 -3.02 13.03 0.52
CA PRO A 438 -1.89 13.77 1.09
C PRO A 438 -2.27 14.71 2.25
N ASN A 439 -3.56 15.05 2.40
CA ASN A 439 -4.11 15.77 3.54
C ASN A 439 -4.48 14.88 4.73
N ALA A 440 -4.38 13.56 4.61
CA ALA A 440 -4.80 12.63 5.67
C ALA A 440 -3.90 12.72 6.92
N ARG A 441 -4.44 12.28 8.06
CA ARG A 441 -3.70 12.14 9.32
C ARG A 441 -4.08 10.84 10.01
N ILE A 442 -3.08 10.16 10.56
CA ILE A 442 -3.28 8.88 11.26
C ILE A 442 -2.54 8.90 12.60
N SER A 443 -3.27 8.62 13.68
CA SER A 443 -2.69 8.40 15.02
C SER A 443 -3.72 7.80 15.97
N VAL A 444 -3.30 7.53 17.21
CA VAL A 444 -4.20 7.07 18.29
C VAL A 444 -5.31 8.07 18.58
N MET A 445 -5.03 9.38 18.49
CA MET A 445 -5.97 10.49 18.63
C MET A 445 -5.37 11.74 18.00
N GLY A 446 -6.17 12.79 17.77
CA GLY A 446 -5.66 14.07 17.28
C GLY A 446 -4.62 14.69 18.21
N GLY A 447 -3.60 15.35 17.66
CA GLY A 447 -2.47 15.89 18.43
C GLY A 447 -2.88 16.87 19.52
N GLU A 448 -3.85 17.74 19.27
CA GLU A 448 -4.39 18.66 20.29
C GLU A 448 -5.10 17.91 21.42
N GLN A 449 -5.86 16.87 21.08
CA GLN A 449 -6.54 16.04 22.07
C GLN A 449 -5.52 15.27 22.92
N ALA A 450 -4.49 14.69 22.31
CA ALA A 450 -3.43 13.97 23.01
C ALA A 450 -2.68 14.91 23.98
N ALA A 451 -2.28 16.09 23.51
CA ALA A 451 -1.61 17.09 24.32
C ALA A 451 -2.47 17.53 25.51
N SER A 452 -3.79 17.75 25.29
CA SER A 452 -4.73 18.14 26.35
C SER A 452 -4.95 17.04 27.39
N VAL A 453 -5.09 15.78 26.97
CA VAL A 453 -5.23 14.64 27.91
C VAL A 453 -3.99 14.51 28.78
N LEU A 454 -2.79 14.54 28.19
CA LEU A 454 -1.53 14.43 28.93
C LEU A 454 -1.30 15.63 29.86
N ALA A 455 -1.68 16.83 29.42
CA ALA A 455 -1.62 18.04 30.26
C ALA A 455 -2.58 17.94 31.47
N THR A 456 -3.80 17.42 31.28
CA THR A 456 -4.75 17.21 32.38
C THR A 456 -4.18 16.25 33.42
N VAL A 457 -3.66 15.09 33.00
CA VAL A 457 -3.04 14.11 33.93
C VAL A 457 -1.87 14.73 34.69
N LYS A 458 -1.03 15.52 34.00
CA LYS A 458 0.12 16.19 34.63
C LYS A 458 -0.34 17.29 35.60
N ARG A 459 -1.36 18.07 35.23
CA ARG A 459 -1.95 19.11 36.09
C ARG A 459 -2.51 18.52 37.39
N ASP A 460 -3.31 17.45 37.29
CA ASP A 460 -3.87 16.76 38.44
C ASP A 460 -2.78 16.30 39.42
N GLY A 461 -1.66 15.78 38.89
CA GLY A 461 -0.49 15.38 39.68
C GLY A 461 0.22 16.56 40.35
N ILE A 462 0.33 17.72 39.71
CA ILE A 462 0.95 18.94 40.24
C ILE A 462 0.06 19.53 41.36
N GLU A 463 -1.25 19.59 41.12
CA GLU A 463 -2.24 20.08 42.09
C GLU A 463 -2.32 19.18 43.33
N ALA A 464 -2.28 17.85 43.12
CA ALA A 464 -2.21 16.88 44.23
C ALA A 464 -0.95 17.03 45.09
N ALA A 465 0.16 17.53 44.49
CA ALA A 465 1.39 17.87 45.21
C ALA A 465 1.36 19.28 45.86
N GLY A 466 0.23 19.99 45.85
CA GLY A 466 0.07 21.33 46.39
C GLY A 466 0.79 22.44 45.61
N LYS A 467 1.09 22.21 44.34
CA LYS A 467 1.78 23.14 43.42
C LYS A 467 0.81 23.71 42.40
N THR A 468 1.14 24.86 41.84
CA THR A 468 0.43 25.48 40.71
C THR A 468 1.21 25.26 39.42
N TRP A 469 0.49 25.18 38.31
CA TRP A 469 1.03 25.08 36.99
C TRP A 469 0.50 26.23 36.13
N SER A 470 1.41 27.07 35.60
CA SER A 470 0.99 28.24 34.85
C SER A 470 0.51 27.85 33.45
N ALA A 471 -0.25 28.74 32.80
CA ALA A 471 -0.72 28.53 31.43
C ALA A 471 0.45 28.48 30.44
N GLU A 472 1.50 29.25 30.68
CA GLU A 472 2.72 29.24 29.86
C GLU A 472 3.48 27.91 29.99
N GLU A 473 3.60 27.38 31.21
CA GLU A 473 4.23 26.07 31.45
C GLU A 473 3.41 24.93 30.81
N GLU A 474 2.07 25.01 30.90
CA GLU A 474 1.20 24.05 30.23
C GLU A 474 1.35 24.09 28.72
N GLU A 475 1.35 25.27 28.11
CA GLU A 475 1.52 25.45 26.66
C GLU A 475 2.90 24.95 26.20
N ALA A 476 3.96 25.26 26.95
CA ALA A 476 5.31 24.74 26.72
C ALA A 476 5.40 23.21 26.78
N PHE A 477 4.56 22.58 27.61
CA PHE A 477 4.44 21.12 27.68
C PHE A 477 3.65 20.54 26.50
N LYS A 478 2.58 21.22 26.06
CA LYS A 478 1.69 20.75 24.97
C LYS A 478 2.31 20.91 23.58
N ALA A 479 3.08 21.96 23.35
CA ALA A 479 3.61 22.30 22.03
C ALA A 479 4.44 21.17 21.40
N PRO A 480 5.46 20.57 22.06
CA PRO A 480 6.25 19.47 21.49
C PRO A 480 5.44 18.20 21.24
N LEU A 481 4.40 17.95 22.05
CA LEU A 481 3.49 16.81 21.85
C LEU A 481 2.66 16.99 20.58
N ARG A 482 2.12 18.17 20.34
CA ARG A 482 1.38 18.48 19.10
C ARG A 482 2.28 18.34 17.88
N GLU A 483 3.49 18.88 17.93
CA GLU A 483 4.45 18.74 16.84
C GLU A 483 4.82 17.29 16.54
N GLN A 484 5.04 16.48 17.59
CA GLN A 484 5.31 15.06 17.45
C GLN A 484 4.15 14.32 16.76
N TYR A 485 2.91 14.55 17.19
CA TYR A 485 1.73 13.91 16.61
C TYR A 485 1.49 14.35 15.16
N GLU A 486 1.68 15.66 14.86
CA GLU A 486 1.55 16.16 13.49
C GLU A 486 2.58 15.51 12.56
N ARG A 487 3.84 15.43 12.97
CA ARG A 487 4.91 14.78 12.22
C ARG A 487 4.65 13.29 12.02
N GLN A 488 4.31 12.55 13.10
CA GLN A 488 4.12 11.11 13.05
C GLN A 488 2.79 10.71 12.40
N GLY A 489 1.79 11.57 12.44
CA GLY A 489 0.50 11.37 11.80
C GLY A 489 0.48 11.73 10.30
N HIS A 490 1.55 12.32 9.79
CA HIS A 490 1.63 12.76 8.40
C HIS A 490 1.67 11.57 7.43
N PRO A 491 0.98 11.62 6.26
CA PRO A 491 0.93 10.49 5.33
C PRO A 491 2.31 10.07 4.80
N TYR A 492 3.25 10.99 4.62
CA TYR A 492 4.62 10.62 4.21
C TYR A 492 5.37 9.83 5.29
N TYR A 493 5.14 10.15 6.57
CA TYR A 493 5.70 9.39 7.67
C TYR A 493 5.11 7.97 7.74
N ALA A 494 3.81 7.84 7.52
CA ALA A 494 3.09 6.57 7.45
C ALA A 494 3.58 5.73 6.25
N SER A 495 3.61 6.32 5.07
CA SER A 495 4.00 5.65 3.83
C SER A 495 5.48 5.23 3.82
N ALA A 496 6.36 6.06 4.41
CA ALA A 496 7.76 5.69 4.60
C ALA A 496 7.94 4.37 5.38
N ARG A 497 6.98 4.05 6.27
CA ARG A 497 6.96 2.86 7.13
C ARG A 497 6.02 1.76 6.65
N LEU A 498 5.43 1.92 5.46
CA LEU A 498 4.47 0.99 4.85
C LEU A 498 3.21 0.77 5.72
N TRP A 499 2.71 1.83 6.37
CA TRP A 499 1.40 1.78 7.01
C TRP A 499 0.25 1.87 5.99
N ASP A 500 0.60 2.21 4.75
CA ASP A 500 -0.25 2.21 3.57
C ASP A 500 0.45 1.54 2.38
N ASP A 501 -0.23 1.48 1.25
CA ASP A 501 0.31 1.03 -0.03
C ASP A 501 0.66 2.21 -0.96
N GLY A 502 0.51 3.44 -0.46
CA GLY A 502 0.94 4.68 -1.11
C GLY A 502 0.05 5.87 -0.76
N VAL A 503 0.63 7.06 -0.91
CA VAL A 503 -0.12 8.32 -0.89
C VAL A 503 -0.52 8.62 -2.33
N ILE A 504 -1.81 8.86 -2.56
CA ILE A 504 -2.38 9.08 -3.90
C ILE A 504 -2.98 10.46 -4.05
N ASP A 505 -2.93 10.99 -5.26
CA ASP A 505 -3.71 12.16 -5.63
C ASP A 505 -5.22 11.83 -5.51
N PRO A 506 -6.04 12.67 -4.86
CA PRO A 506 -7.49 12.45 -4.78
C PRO A 506 -8.16 12.13 -6.11
N VAL A 507 -7.75 12.76 -7.20
CA VAL A 507 -8.32 12.53 -8.55
C VAL A 507 -8.05 11.12 -9.09
N ASP A 508 -6.99 10.47 -8.61
CA ASP A 508 -6.63 9.11 -9.00
C ASP A 508 -7.43 8.02 -8.26
N THR A 509 -8.22 8.38 -7.26
CA THR A 509 -8.91 7.42 -6.37
C THR A 509 -9.74 6.40 -7.15
N ARG A 510 -10.55 6.83 -8.13
CA ARG A 510 -11.36 5.94 -8.96
C ARG A 510 -10.50 4.96 -9.75
N ARG A 511 -9.43 5.45 -10.41
CA ARG A 511 -8.49 4.64 -11.20
C ARG A 511 -7.76 3.61 -10.34
N VAL A 512 -7.24 4.03 -9.19
CA VAL A 512 -6.52 3.16 -8.26
C VAL A 512 -7.43 2.05 -7.72
N LEU A 513 -8.66 2.40 -7.32
CA LEU A 513 -9.65 1.42 -6.87
C LEU A 513 -10.02 0.43 -7.98
N GLY A 514 -10.23 0.90 -9.21
CA GLY A 514 -10.54 0.03 -10.35
C GLY A 514 -9.43 -1.00 -10.63
N LEU A 515 -8.18 -0.57 -10.63
CA LEU A 515 -7.02 -1.45 -10.80
C LEU A 515 -6.91 -2.46 -9.66
N ALA A 516 -7.11 -2.01 -8.43
CA ALA A 516 -7.04 -2.87 -7.25
C ALA A 516 -8.17 -3.91 -7.23
N ILE A 517 -9.40 -3.51 -7.54
CA ILE A 517 -10.55 -4.44 -7.63
C ILE A 517 -10.22 -5.50 -8.69
N SER A 518 -9.77 -5.09 -9.87
CA SER A 518 -9.36 -6.03 -10.92
C SER A 518 -8.34 -7.04 -10.40
N ALA A 519 -7.25 -6.57 -9.80
CA ALA A 519 -6.18 -7.43 -9.28
C ALA A 519 -6.69 -8.46 -8.25
N THR A 520 -7.60 -8.06 -7.35
CA THR A 520 -8.11 -8.95 -6.29
C THR A 520 -9.02 -10.06 -6.82
N LEU A 521 -9.62 -9.89 -7.99
CA LEU A 521 -10.50 -10.88 -8.61
C LEU A 521 -9.76 -12.05 -9.27
N ASN A 522 -8.43 -12.11 -9.19
CA ASN A 522 -7.65 -13.32 -9.54
C ASN A 522 -7.70 -14.37 -8.41
N ALA A 523 -8.07 -13.98 -7.20
CA ALA A 523 -8.27 -14.90 -6.08
C ALA A 523 -9.77 -15.23 -5.93
N PRO A 524 -10.12 -16.46 -5.52
CA PRO A 524 -11.49 -16.79 -5.16
C PRO A 524 -11.93 -16.01 -3.92
N ILE A 525 -13.23 -15.72 -3.83
CA ILE A 525 -13.84 -15.21 -2.60
C ILE A 525 -14.19 -16.41 -1.74
N GLU A 526 -13.50 -16.55 -0.60
CA GLU A 526 -13.71 -17.66 0.31
C GLU A 526 -15.10 -17.59 0.98
N PRO A 527 -15.69 -18.75 1.35
CA PRO A 527 -16.96 -18.78 2.07
C PRO A 527 -16.86 -18.03 3.39
N GLN A 528 -17.85 -17.17 3.65
CA GLN A 528 -17.91 -16.34 4.83
C GLN A 528 -18.16 -17.15 6.11
N ARG A 529 -17.44 -16.78 7.18
CA ARG A 529 -17.67 -17.28 8.54
C ARG A 529 -17.47 -16.14 9.53
N TYR A 530 -18.48 -15.87 10.35
CA TYR A 530 -18.39 -14.93 11.46
C TYR A 530 -18.19 -15.64 12.79
N GLY A 531 -17.45 -15.01 13.69
CA GLY A 531 -17.39 -15.39 15.09
C GLY A 531 -18.66 -14.97 15.84
N VAL A 532 -18.63 -15.11 17.17
CA VAL A 532 -19.74 -14.69 18.03
C VAL A 532 -19.79 -13.18 18.14
N PHE A 533 -20.93 -12.58 17.81
CA PHE A 533 -21.21 -11.19 18.09
C PHE A 533 -21.77 -11.06 19.51
N ARG A 534 -21.18 -10.19 20.33
CA ARG A 534 -21.71 -9.89 21.67
C ARG A 534 -22.96 -9.02 21.53
N MET A 535 -24.09 -9.46 22.10
CA MET A 535 -25.37 -8.77 22.05
C MET A 535 -25.60 -7.83 23.25
#